data_55c146ea190eae15c07d58c2a9093a60
#
_entry.id   55c146ea190eae15c07d58c2a9093a60
#
_cell.length_a   1.000
_cell.length_b   1.000
_cell.length_c   1.000
_cell.angle_alpha   90.00
_cell.angle_beta   90.00
_cell.angle_gamma   90.00
#
_symmetry.space_group_name_H-M   'P 1'
#
loop_
_entity.id
_entity.type
_entity.pdbx_description
1 polymer ?
#
loop_
_entity_poly.entity_id
_entity_poly.type
_entity_poly.pdbx_seq_one_letter_code
_entity_poly.pdbx_strand_id
1 'polypeptide(L)'
;MALDGEGGTLREVAEVSIPEPGRSYTLHTTARALQVYNAYNMASFYTSRGLESPFAPAPGLAIEPQNYPNAINIPSMPSPILRPGETYSERQFFAFKW
;
A
#
# COMPACT_ATOMS: atom_id res chain seq x y z
N MET A 1 7.05 4.37 -2.62
CA MET A 1 8.06 4.77 -1.61
C MET A 1 8.85 3.55 -1.18
N ALA A 2 10.18 3.66 -1.09
CA ALA A 2 10.97 2.67 -0.36
C ALA A 2 10.68 2.82 1.15
N LEU A 3 10.66 1.71 1.85
CA LEU A 3 10.48 1.68 3.30
C LEU A 3 11.83 1.54 4.00
N ASP A 4 11.98 2.24 5.12
CA ASP A 4 13.15 2.10 5.98
C ASP A 4 13.23 0.70 6.60
N GLY A 5 14.43 0.27 6.90
CA GLY A 5 14.70 -1.04 7.44
C GLY A 5 14.83 -2.14 6.40
N GLU A 6 15.09 -3.36 6.85
CA GLU A 6 15.34 -4.50 5.99
C GLU A 6 14.03 -5.19 5.58
N GLY A 7 13.88 -5.44 4.26
CA GLY A 7 12.77 -6.23 3.74
C GLY A 7 12.82 -7.67 4.29
N GLY A 8 11.62 -8.22 4.59
CA GLY A 8 11.49 -9.50 5.26
C GLY A 8 11.34 -9.39 6.79
N THR A 9 11.80 -8.28 7.39
CA THR A 9 11.59 -7.99 8.81
C THR A 9 10.26 -7.28 9.02
N LEU A 10 9.42 -7.81 9.92
CA LEU A 10 8.14 -7.20 10.28
C LEU A 10 8.39 -5.93 11.12
N ARG A 11 7.90 -4.79 10.64
CA ARG A 11 8.09 -3.50 11.29
C ARG A 11 6.94 -2.56 11.02
N GLU A 12 6.73 -1.59 11.89
CA GLU A 12 5.81 -0.48 11.64
C GLU A 12 6.37 0.39 10.51
N VAL A 13 5.52 0.72 9.54
CA VAL A 13 5.91 1.44 8.33
C VAL A 13 5.05 2.67 8.05
N ALA A 14 3.88 2.74 8.64
CA ALA A 14 2.98 3.87 8.49
C ALA A 14 2.01 3.98 9.67
N GLU A 15 1.66 5.19 10.03
CA GLU A 15 0.52 5.52 10.87
C GLU A 15 -0.42 6.42 10.08
N VAL A 16 -1.71 6.09 10.14
CA VAL A 16 -2.79 6.93 9.60
C VAL A 16 -3.69 7.34 10.74
N SER A 17 -3.90 8.63 10.89
CA SER A 17 -4.73 9.19 11.96
C SER A 17 -5.75 10.17 11.42
N ILE A 18 -6.92 10.16 12.05
CA ILE A 18 -7.98 11.17 11.87
C ILE A 18 -8.06 11.91 13.21
N PRO A 19 -7.66 13.19 13.25
CA PRO A 19 -7.56 13.94 14.52
C PRO A 19 -8.87 13.97 15.29
N GLU A 20 -9.98 14.09 14.58
CA GLU A 20 -11.32 13.96 15.16
C GLU A 20 -12.15 12.96 14.35
N PRO A 21 -12.65 11.91 14.98
CA PRO A 21 -12.79 11.61 16.41
C PRO A 21 -11.59 10.92 17.08
N GLY A 22 -10.36 11.11 16.63
CA GLY A 22 -9.18 10.54 17.28
C GLY A 22 -8.86 9.09 16.92
N ARG A 23 -9.39 8.59 15.81
CA ARG A 23 -9.13 7.23 15.33
C ARG A 23 -7.81 7.17 14.59
N SER A 24 -7.09 6.09 14.80
CA SER A 24 -5.88 5.81 14.03
C SER A 24 -5.68 4.33 13.77
N TYR A 25 -4.78 4.03 12.86
CA TYR A 25 -4.21 2.70 12.74
C TYR A 25 -2.74 2.79 12.34
N THR A 26 -1.97 1.80 12.76
CA THR A 26 -0.62 1.58 12.28
C THR A 26 -0.59 0.38 11.36
N LEU A 27 0.23 0.47 10.31
CA LEU A 27 0.51 -0.62 9.38
C LEU A 27 1.89 -1.20 9.67
N HIS A 28 1.92 -2.51 9.86
CA HIS A 28 3.16 -3.28 9.98
C HIS A 28 3.27 -4.23 8.79
N THR A 29 4.45 -4.33 8.22
CA THR A 29 4.70 -5.23 7.08
C THR A 29 6.13 -5.69 6.98
N THR A 30 6.33 -6.82 6.32
CA THR A 30 7.63 -7.32 5.87
C THR A 30 8.00 -6.83 4.47
N ALA A 31 7.10 -6.15 3.76
CA ALA A 31 7.32 -5.64 2.41
C ALA A 31 8.46 -4.62 2.34
N ARG A 32 9.01 -4.42 1.15
CA ARG A 32 10.14 -3.51 0.88
C ARG A 32 9.71 -2.11 0.50
N ALA A 33 8.49 -1.97 0.02
CA ALA A 33 7.94 -0.71 -0.48
C ALA A 33 6.48 -0.55 -0.10
N LEU A 34 6.02 0.69 -0.18
CA LEU A 34 4.65 1.09 0.07
C LEU A 34 4.16 1.99 -1.07
N GLN A 35 3.01 1.66 -1.64
CA GLN A 35 2.27 2.56 -2.51
C GLN A 35 1.13 3.20 -1.72
N VAL A 36 0.92 4.49 -1.93
CA VAL A 36 -0.20 5.22 -1.33
C VAL A 36 -1.03 5.83 -2.45
N TYR A 37 -2.34 5.60 -2.41
CA TYR A 37 -3.27 6.09 -3.39
C TYR A 37 -4.53 6.62 -2.70
N ASN A 38 -4.87 7.87 -2.96
CA ASN A 38 -6.00 8.57 -2.31
C ASN A 38 -7.31 8.50 -3.08
N ALA A 39 -7.41 7.65 -4.09
CA ALA A 39 -8.61 7.47 -4.91
C ALA A 39 -9.09 8.74 -5.64
N TYR A 40 -8.20 9.72 -5.90
CA TYR A 40 -8.55 11.03 -6.46
C TYR A 40 -9.28 10.96 -7.81
N ASN A 41 -9.05 9.91 -8.59
CA ASN A 41 -9.66 9.74 -9.91
C ASN A 41 -10.87 8.78 -9.93
N MET A 42 -11.37 8.33 -8.77
CA MET A 42 -12.52 7.43 -8.71
C MET A 42 -13.76 8.04 -9.36
N ALA A 43 -14.03 9.33 -9.12
CA ALA A 43 -15.15 10.01 -9.76
C ALA A 43 -15.03 10.01 -11.30
N SER A 44 -13.84 10.27 -11.84
CA SER A 44 -13.63 10.32 -13.29
C SER A 44 -13.79 8.96 -13.97
N PHE A 45 -13.54 7.85 -13.26
CA PHE A 45 -13.79 6.51 -13.76
C PHE A 45 -15.28 6.30 -14.08
N TYR A 46 -16.18 6.82 -13.27
CA TYR A 46 -17.64 6.75 -13.48
C TYR A 46 -18.08 7.73 -14.56
N THR A 47 -17.68 8.98 -14.46
CA THR A 47 -18.13 10.04 -15.40
C THR A 47 -17.65 9.79 -16.84
N SER A 48 -16.46 9.22 -17.03
CA SER A 48 -15.97 8.83 -18.37
C SER A 48 -16.82 7.74 -19.03
N ARG A 49 -17.68 7.05 -18.27
CA ARG A 49 -18.63 6.04 -18.75
C ARG A 49 -20.08 6.53 -18.79
N GLY A 50 -20.28 7.83 -18.61
CA GLY A 50 -21.61 8.43 -18.58
C GLY A 50 -22.42 8.06 -17.33
N LEU A 51 -21.74 7.64 -16.26
CA LEU A 51 -22.37 7.26 -14.98
C LEU A 51 -22.15 8.37 -13.96
N GLU A 52 -23.13 8.55 -13.07
CA GLU A 52 -22.95 9.39 -11.89
C GLU A 52 -22.03 8.70 -10.88
N SER A 53 -21.05 9.44 -10.36
CA SER A 53 -20.14 8.89 -9.36
C SER A 53 -20.81 8.88 -7.98
N PRO A 54 -20.85 7.72 -7.30
CA PRO A 54 -21.29 7.65 -5.92
C PRO A 54 -20.25 8.18 -4.92
N PHE A 55 -19.07 8.56 -5.40
CA PHE A 55 -17.95 8.97 -4.56
C PHE A 55 -17.67 10.46 -4.66
N ALA A 56 -17.39 11.07 -3.53
CA ALA A 56 -16.75 12.39 -3.45
C ALA A 56 -15.32 12.33 -4.04
N PRO A 57 -14.68 13.47 -4.37
CA PRO A 57 -13.26 13.48 -4.68
C PRO A 57 -12.42 12.92 -3.52
N ALA A 58 -11.46 12.03 -3.85
CA ALA A 58 -10.58 11.36 -2.88
C ALA A 58 -11.33 10.68 -1.71
N PRO A 59 -12.24 9.74 -1.99
CA PRO A 59 -13.14 9.16 -0.99
C PRO A 59 -12.44 8.17 -0.04
N GLY A 60 -11.18 7.85 -0.27
CA GLY A 60 -10.46 6.86 0.53
C GLY A 60 -8.96 6.92 0.35
N LEU A 61 -8.28 6.14 1.16
CA LEU A 61 -6.83 5.96 1.13
C LEU A 61 -6.50 4.47 1.04
N ALA A 62 -5.89 4.07 -0.07
CA ALA A 62 -5.28 2.76 -0.19
C ALA A 62 -3.80 2.83 0.22
N ILE A 63 -3.38 1.91 1.07
CA ILE A 63 -2.00 1.73 1.49
C ILE A 63 -1.61 0.31 1.12
N GLU A 64 -0.65 0.18 0.21
CA GLU A 64 -0.37 -1.06 -0.49
C GLU A 64 1.09 -1.49 -0.25
N PRO A 65 1.36 -2.35 0.76
CA PRO A 65 2.67 -2.98 0.91
C PRO A 65 2.97 -3.87 -0.30
N GLN A 66 4.17 -3.73 -0.86
CA GLN A 66 4.52 -4.42 -2.09
C GLN A 66 6.04 -4.50 -2.30
N ASN A 67 6.47 -5.21 -3.34
CA ASN A 67 7.80 -5.08 -3.89
C ASN A 67 7.96 -3.74 -4.62
N TYR A 68 9.20 -3.38 -4.97
CA TYR A 68 9.44 -2.16 -5.75
C TYR A 68 8.75 -2.25 -7.11
N PRO A 69 8.00 -1.21 -7.51
CA PRO A 69 7.40 -1.15 -8.85
C PRO A 69 8.46 -1.33 -9.92
N ASN A 70 8.14 -2.13 -10.94
CA ASN A 70 9.02 -2.41 -12.08
C ASN A 70 10.38 -3.08 -11.72
N ALA A 71 10.51 -3.62 -10.54
CA ALA A 71 11.77 -4.24 -10.08
C ALA A 71 12.26 -5.36 -11.00
N ILE A 72 11.36 -6.06 -11.69
CA ILE A 72 11.71 -7.11 -12.65
C ILE A 72 12.60 -6.61 -13.81
N ASN A 73 12.49 -5.33 -14.16
CA ASN A 73 13.25 -4.69 -15.24
C ASN A 73 14.42 -3.85 -14.74
N ILE A 74 14.66 -3.80 -13.42
CA ILE A 74 15.69 -2.96 -12.81
C ILE A 74 16.69 -3.84 -12.06
N PRO A 75 17.84 -4.21 -12.67
CA PRO A 75 18.78 -5.17 -12.10
C PRO A 75 19.38 -4.77 -10.74
N SER A 76 19.41 -3.49 -10.41
CA SER A 76 19.89 -2.98 -9.12
C SER A 76 18.87 -3.14 -7.98
N MET A 77 17.62 -3.50 -8.30
CA MET A 77 16.57 -3.73 -7.31
C MET A 77 16.49 -5.21 -6.93
N PRO A 78 16.03 -5.52 -5.71
CA PRO A 78 15.73 -6.90 -5.32
C PRO A 78 14.73 -7.53 -6.29
N SER A 79 15.05 -8.73 -6.78
CA SER A 79 14.22 -9.44 -7.75
C SER A 79 12.85 -9.80 -7.15
N PRO A 80 11.74 -9.56 -7.87
CA PRO A 80 10.41 -10.02 -7.45
C PRO A 80 10.10 -11.44 -7.93
N ILE A 81 11.05 -12.11 -8.61
CA ILE A 81 10.83 -13.42 -9.22
C ILE A 81 10.89 -14.50 -8.14
N LEU A 82 9.87 -15.33 -8.07
CA LEU A 82 9.85 -16.58 -7.32
C LEU A 82 10.19 -17.74 -8.25
N ARG A 83 11.21 -18.51 -7.93
CA ARG A 83 11.64 -19.66 -8.72
C ARG A 83 11.09 -20.97 -8.17
N PRO A 84 11.02 -22.03 -8.99
CA PRO A 84 10.67 -23.35 -8.49
C PRO A 84 11.54 -23.76 -7.29
N GLY A 85 10.89 -24.23 -6.22
CA GLY A 85 11.54 -24.61 -4.97
C GLY A 85 11.76 -23.48 -3.97
N GLU A 86 11.51 -22.23 -4.33
CA GLU A 86 11.52 -21.10 -3.41
C GLU A 86 10.16 -20.91 -2.75
N THR A 87 10.16 -20.33 -1.54
CA THR A 87 8.93 -19.98 -0.82
C THR A 87 8.82 -18.47 -0.71
N TYR A 88 7.69 -17.92 -1.16
CA TYR A 88 7.30 -16.55 -0.85
C TYR A 88 6.55 -16.48 0.46
N SER A 89 6.94 -15.54 1.32
CA SER A 89 6.25 -15.25 2.57
C SER A 89 6.25 -13.76 2.81
N GLU A 90 5.07 -13.19 2.99
CA GLU A 90 4.88 -11.80 3.39
C GLU A 90 3.86 -11.74 4.53
N ARG A 91 4.09 -10.85 5.47
CA ARG A 91 3.18 -10.59 6.58
C ARG A 91 2.86 -9.10 6.63
N GLN A 92 1.58 -8.82 6.89
CA GLN A 92 1.10 -7.47 7.16
C GLN A 92 -0.05 -7.52 8.14
N PHE A 93 -0.15 -6.51 8.99
CA PHE A 93 -1.31 -6.32 9.85
C PHE A 93 -1.54 -4.84 10.16
N PHE A 94 -2.77 -4.55 10.52
CA PHE A 94 -3.22 -3.23 10.95
C PHE A 94 -3.56 -3.28 12.44
N ALA A 95 -2.99 -2.38 13.22
CA ALA A 95 -3.37 -2.18 14.62
C ALA A 95 -4.23 -0.92 14.71
N PHE A 96 -5.51 -1.10 15.06
CA PHE A 96 -6.49 -0.02 15.15
C PHE A 96 -6.57 0.56 16.55
N LYS A 97 -6.77 1.88 16.63
CA LYS A 97 -7.06 2.64 17.83
C LYS A 97 -8.32 3.47 17.62
N TRP A 98 -9.23 3.33 18.56
CA TRP A 98 -10.56 3.99 18.57
C TRP A 98 -10.60 5.12 19.56
#